data_49842b5e6ae176f72640ae01e8ae6935
#
_entry.id   49842b5e6ae176f72640ae01e8ae6935
#
_cell.length_a   1.000
_cell.length_b   1.000
_cell.length_c   1.000
_cell.angle_alpha   90.00
_cell.angle_beta   90.00
_cell.angle_gamma   90.00
#
_symmetry.space_group_name_H-M   'P 1'
#
loop_
_entity.id
_entity.type
_entity.pdbx_description
1 polymer ?
#
loop_
_entity_poly.entity_id
_entity_poly.type
_entity_poly.pdbx_seq_one_letter_code
_entity_poly.pdbx_strand_id
1 'polypeptide(L)'
;MADATEALVLLARLRAGEADAARAAIEAHWPAGGSPFAAAGGTHLARLQIMTPPARPRHRAPGEHLLLAADVDAPLDAWIERLRRAAAGPLDAVLGHCAFYPGAAEPAAFVRWVAANRLSVGFSVIGSPGATLAEVGAALDLRAEIGAFAEAGQRMTPSELHTAWRAWRRA
;
A
#
# COMPACT_ATOMS: atom_id res chain seq x y z
N MET A 1 8.45 0.56 -22.02
CA MET A 1 8.90 0.38 -20.62
C MET A 1 7.72 -0.17 -19.85
N ALA A 2 7.88 -1.25 -19.11
CA ALA A 2 6.84 -1.69 -18.19
C ALA A 2 6.73 -0.64 -17.06
N ASP A 3 5.50 -0.35 -16.62
CA ASP A 3 5.32 0.55 -15.49
C ASP A 3 5.95 -0.07 -14.24
N ALA A 4 6.70 0.72 -13.46
CA ALA A 4 7.32 0.25 -12.21
C ALA A 4 6.27 0.04 -11.11
N THR A 5 5.03 0.47 -11.34
CA THR A 5 3.93 0.46 -10.37
C THR A 5 2.64 -0.06 -10.99
N GLU A 6 1.84 -0.74 -10.17
CA GLU A 6 0.51 -1.22 -10.55
C GLU A 6 -0.51 -0.85 -9.46
N ALA A 7 -1.79 -0.69 -9.88
CA ALA A 7 -2.89 -0.40 -8.97
C ALA A 7 -3.75 -1.64 -8.70
N LEU A 8 -4.10 -1.84 -7.44
CA LEU A 8 -5.11 -2.79 -6.99
C LEU A 8 -6.33 -2.03 -6.51
N VAL A 9 -7.51 -2.37 -7.03
CA VAL A 9 -8.79 -2.01 -6.41
C VAL A 9 -9.57 -3.31 -6.20
N LEU A 10 -9.84 -3.63 -4.94
CA LEU A 10 -10.61 -4.81 -4.55
C LEU A 10 -11.88 -4.32 -3.84
N LEU A 11 -13.01 -4.84 -4.29
CA LEU A 11 -14.32 -4.55 -3.71
C LEU A 11 -14.98 -5.87 -3.30
N ALA A 12 -14.85 -6.23 -2.04
CA ALA A 12 -15.37 -7.49 -1.51
C ALA A 12 -16.67 -7.24 -0.73
N ARG A 13 -17.69 -8.05 -0.99
CA ARG A 13 -18.96 -7.97 -0.27
C ARG A 13 -18.78 -8.46 1.15
N LEU A 14 -19.26 -7.71 2.14
CA LEU A 14 -19.34 -8.17 3.52
C LEU A 14 -20.52 -9.16 3.71
N ARG A 15 -20.37 -10.07 4.64
CA ARG A 15 -21.51 -10.86 5.13
C ARG A 15 -22.50 -9.92 5.82
N ALA A 16 -23.79 -10.28 5.79
CA ALA A 16 -24.83 -9.43 6.36
C ALA A 16 -24.61 -9.22 7.87
N GLY A 17 -24.62 -7.96 8.30
CA GLY A 17 -24.43 -7.56 9.69
C GLY A 17 -22.97 -7.51 10.18
N GLU A 18 -21.98 -7.74 9.31
CA GLU A 18 -20.56 -7.81 9.69
C GLU A 18 -19.81 -6.47 9.59
N ALA A 19 -20.46 -5.40 9.15
CA ALA A 19 -19.76 -4.13 8.88
C ALA A 19 -19.13 -3.50 10.13
N ASP A 20 -19.80 -3.53 11.28
CA ASP A 20 -19.27 -2.95 12.50
C ASP A 20 -18.12 -3.80 13.07
N ALA A 21 -18.25 -5.14 12.99
CA ALA A 21 -17.17 -6.04 13.35
C ALA A 21 -15.94 -5.87 12.45
N ALA A 22 -16.15 -5.69 11.14
CA ALA A 22 -15.07 -5.40 10.19
C ALA A 22 -14.38 -4.05 10.48
N ARG A 23 -15.14 -2.99 10.87
CA ARG A 23 -14.56 -1.71 11.30
C ARG A 23 -13.71 -1.88 12.55
N ALA A 24 -14.23 -2.56 13.56
CA ALA A 24 -13.48 -2.85 14.78
C ALA A 24 -12.19 -3.65 14.50
N ALA A 25 -12.25 -4.61 13.60
CA ALA A 25 -11.08 -5.38 13.19
C ALA A 25 -10.04 -4.49 12.46
N ILE A 26 -10.47 -3.57 11.59
CA ILE A 26 -9.58 -2.60 10.96
C ILE A 26 -8.89 -1.74 12.02
N GLU A 27 -9.62 -1.16 12.95
CA GLU A 27 -9.07 -0.31 14.02
C GLU A 27 -8.07 -1.08 14.91
N ALA A 28 -8.36 -2.33 15.23
CA ALA A 28 -7.50 -3.16 16.07
C ALA A 28 -6.19 -3.56 15.39
N HIS A 29 -6.20 -3.81 14.08
CA HIS A 29 -5.06 -4.34 13.34
C HIS A 29 -4.30 -3.29 12.50
N TRP A 30 -4.86 -2.07 12.33
CA TRP A 30 -4.24 -0.94 11.66
C TRP A 30 -4.18 0.31 12.55
N PRO A 31 -3.53 0.24 13.73
CA PRO A 31 -3.38 1.40 14.59
C PRO A 31 -2.53 2.48 13.92
N ALA A 32 -2.72 3.71 14.35
CA ALA A 32 -1.89 4.83 13.91
C ALA A 32 -0.39 4.51 14.19
N GLY A 33 0.43 4.50 13.15
CA GLY A 33 1.89 4.27 13.23
C GLY A 33 2.39 2.91 12.76
N GLY A 34 1.51 1.97 12.36
CA GLY A 34 1.94 0.70 11.76
C GLY A 34 0.93 0.23 10.72
N SER A 35 1.42 -0.19 9.55
CA SER A 35 0.55 -0.71 8.50
C SER A 35 1.02 -2.10 8.06
N PRO A 36 0.16 -3.13 8.06
CA PRO A 36 0.47 -4.42 7.48
C PRO A 36 0.89 -4.34 6.01
N PHE A 37 0.41 -3.33 5.28
CA PHE A 37 0.82 -3.08 3.90
C PHE A 37 2.28 -2.66 3.78
N ALA A 38 2.83 -1.95 4.77
CA ALA A 38 4.25 -1.60 4.80
C ALA A 38 5.14 -2.85 4.94
N ALA A 39 4.69 -3.87 5.67
CA ALA A 39 5.42 -5.12 5.84
C ALA A 39 5.55 -5.92 4.53
N ALA A 40 4.65 -5.71 3.57
CA ALA A 40 4.73 -6.33 2.24
C ALA A 40 5.86 -5.74 1.37
N GLY A 41 6.34 -4.55 1.68
CA GLY A 41 7.27 -3.77 0.86
C GLY A 41 6.66 -3.31 -0.46
N GLY A 42 7.19 -2.23 -1.03
CA GLY A 42 6.71 -1.72 -2.32
C GLY A 42 5.27 -1.21 -2.31
N THR A 43 4.75 -0.75 -1.18
CA THR A 43 3.41 -0.14 -1.08
C THR A 43 3.55 1.37 -1.03
N HIS A 44 3.20 2.06 -2.10
CA HIS A 44 3.23 3.53 -2.17
C HIS A 44 2.05 4.14 -1.42
N LEU A 45 0.86 3.59 -1.61
CA LEU A 45 -0.37 3.99 -0.96
C LEU A 45 -1.25 2.76 -0.74
N ALA A 46 -1.92 2.70 0.40
CA ALA A 46 -3.01 1.75 0.61
C ALA A 46 -4.15 2.43 1.37
N ARG A 47 -5.37 2.10 0.98
CA ARG A 47 -6.60 2.54 1.64
C ARG A 47 -7.49 1.33 1.86
N LEU A 48 -7.98 1.20 3.09
CA LEU A 48 -8.95 0.18 3.47
C LEU A 48 -10.14 0.88 4.12
N GLN A 49 -11.34 0.60 3.63
CA GLN A 49 -12.56 1.21 4.17
C GLN A 49 -13.80 0.34 3.98
N ILE A 50 -14.76 0.48 4.87
CA ILE A 50 -16.09 -0.11 4.73
C ILE A 50 -16.98 0.88 4.00
N MET A 51 -17.56 0.44 2.89
CA MET A 51 -18.52 1.19 2.10
C MET A 51 -19.94 0.75 2.46
N THR A 52 -20.70 1.68 3.02
CA THR A 52 -22.13 1.48 3.27
C THR A 52 -22.90 2.31 2.24
N PRO A 53 -23.55 1.67 1.28
CA PRO A 53 -24.35 2.39 0.30
C PRO A 53 -25.49 3.17 0.95
N PRO A 54 -25.84 4.36 0.46
CA PRO A 54 -26.96 5.12 1.01
C PRO A 54 -28.26 4.33 0.83
N ALA A 55 -29.08 4.31 1.87
CA ALA A 55 -30.40 3.73 1.83
C ALA A 55 -31.27 4.43 0.76
N ARG A 56 -31.76 3.67 -0.22
CA ARG A 56 -32.69 4.17 -1.24
C ARG A 56 -34.09 3.61 -0.95
N PRO A 57 -35.13 4.46 -0.86
CA PRO A 57 -36.48 4.06 -0.40
C PRO A 57 -37.18 2.97 -1.24
N ARG A 58 -36.71 2.68 -2.45
CA ARG A 58 -37.38 1.76 -3.38
C ARG A 58 -36.53 0.56 -3.83
N HIS A 59 -35.32 0.41 -3.30
CA HIS A 59 -34.45 -0.72 -3.66
C HIS A 59 -33.95 -1.41 -2.38
N ARG A 60 -33.88 -2.74 -2.42
CA ARG A 60 -33.18 -3.51 -1.40
C ARG A 60 -31.80 -2.88 -1.22
N ALA A 61 -31.45 -2.50 0.00
CA ALA A 61 -30.15 -1.88 0.29
C ALA A 61 -29.06 -2.76 -0.32
N PRO A 62 -28.22 -2.22 -1.22
CA PRO A 62 -27.08 -2.96 -1.70
C PRO A 62 -26.22 -3.29 -0.45
N GLY A 63 -25.73 -4.52 -0.36
CA GLY A 63 -24.94 -4.96 0.78
C GLY A 63 -23.70 -4.11 1.00
N GLU A 64 -23.22 -4.07 2.21
CA GLU A 64 -21.99 -3.39 2.57
C GLU A 64 -20.78 -4.07 1.95
N HIS A 65 -19.75 -3.31 1.62
CA HIS A 65 -18.54 -3.79 0.97
C HIS A 65 -17.31 -3.27 1.68
N LEU A 66 -16.27 -4.08 1.66
CA LEU A 66 -14.91 -3.66 1.98
C LEU A 66 -14.23 -3.25 0.68
N LEU A 67 -13.72 -2.03 0.66
CA LEU A 67 -12.85 -1.50 -0.40
C LEU A 67 -11.41 -1.53 0.09
N LEU A 68 -10.54 -2.19 -0.67
CA LEU A 68 -9.09 -2.04 -0.59
C LEU A 68 -8.61 -1.43 -1.89
N ALA A 69 -7.96 -0.27 -1.82
CA ALA A 69 -7.26 0.33 -2.94
C ALA A 69 -5.79 0.50 -2.57
N ALA A 70 -4.88 0.11 -3.45
CA ALA A 70 -3.45 0.22 -3.24
C ALA A 70 -2.72 0.51 -4.56
N ASP A 71 -1.68 1.34 -4.47
CA ASP A 71 -0.68 1.53 -5.51
C ASP A 71 0.63 0.90 -5.02
N VAL A 72 1.20 0.01 -5.83
CA VAL A 72 2.28 -0.89 -5.40
C VAL A 72 3.35 -1.02 -6.47
N ASP A 73 4.55 -1.43 -6.07
CA ASP A 73 5.60 -1.82 -7.01
C ASP A 73 5.16 -3.05 -7.82
N ALA A 74 5.34 -3.01 -9.13
CA ALA A 74 5.08 -4.12 -10.04
C ALA A 74 6.08 -5.29 -9.80
N PRO A 75 5.69 -6.55 -10.06
CA PRO A 75 4.37 -6.95 -10.48
C PRO A 75 3.40 -7.14 -9.30
N LEU A 76 2.13 -6.79 -9.52
CA LEU A 76 1.07 -6.85 -8.51
C LEU A 76 0.90 -8.24 -7.88
N ASP A 77 0.99 -9.31 -8.67
CA ASP A 77 0.83 -10.67 -8.14
C ASP A 77 1.91 -11.03 -7.12
N ALA A 78 3.14 -10.57 -7.33
CA ALA A 78 4.23 -10.75 -6.37
C ALA A 78 3.97 -9.94 -5.08
N TRP A 79 3.42 -8.73 -5.20
CA TRP A 79 3.04 -7.93 -4.04
C TRP A 79 1.89 -8.58 -3.25
N ILE A 80 0.86 -9.10 -3.91
CA ILE A 80 -0.25 -9.83 -3.27
C ILE A 80 0.28 -11.00 -2.44
N GLU A 81 1.24 -11.75 -2.97
CA GLU A 81 1.83 -12.88 -2.27
C GLU A 81 2.71 -12.45 -1.08
N ARG A 82 3.48 -11.36 -1.22
CA ARG A 82 4.23 -10.77 -0.09
C ARG A 82 3.29 -10.29 1.01
N LEU A 83 2.22 -9.58 0.65
CA LEU A 83 1.22 -9.09 1.60
C LEU A 83 0.57 -10.26 2.36
N ARG A 84 0.15 -11.31 1.63
CA ARG A 84 -0.43 -12.50 2.23
C ARG A 84 0.49 -13.13 3.28
N ARG A 85 1.80 -13.23 3.01
CA ARG A 85 2.77 -13.82 3.94
C ARG A 85 3.09 -12.90 5.12
N ALA A 86 3.27 -11.62 4.86
CA ALA A 86 3.68 -10.66 5.88
C ALA A 86 2.56 -10.27 6.84
N ALA A 87 1.30 -10.34 6.40
CA ALA A 87 0.14 -9.82 7.11
C ALA A 87 -1.02 -10.83 7.24
N ALA A 88 -0.75 -12.14 7.23
CA ALA A 88 -1.78 -13.18 7.25
C ALA A 88 -2.82 -12.97 8.37
N GLY A 89 -2.38 -12.78 9.62
CA GLY A 89 -3.27 -12.59 10.76
C GLY A 89 -4.18 -11.35 10.62
N PRO A 90 -3.62 -10.13 10.39
CA PRO A 90 -4.41 -8.95 10.11
C PRO A 90 -5.36 -9.09 8.92
N LEU A 91 -4.93 -9.74 7.82
CA LEU A 91 -5.79 -10.01 6.67
C LEU A 91 -6.95 -10.93 7.04
N ASP A 92 -6.70 -12.02 7.75
CA ASP A 92 -7.74 -12.96 8.18
C ASP A 92 -8.74 -12.29 9.14
N ALA A 93 -8.26 -11.45 10.04
CA ALA A 93 -9.11 -10.72 10.96
C ALA A 93 -10.08 -9.77 10.26
N VAL A 94 -9.65 -9.11 9.18
CA VAL A 94 -10.48 -8.12 8.47
C VAL A 94 -11.23 -8.73 7.30
N LEU A 95 -10.53 -9.44 6.40
CA LEU A 95 -11.14 -10.04 5.21
C LEU A 95 -12.04 -11.23 5.57
N GLY A 96 -11.84 -11.84 6.74
CA GLY A 96 -12.70 -12.86 7.28
C GLY A 96 -14.17 -12.47 7.41
N HIS A 97 -14.48 -11.18 7.47
CA HIS A 97 -15.85 -10.65 7.44
C HIS A 97 -16.45 -10.60 6.02
N CYS A 98 -15.64 -10.81 4.98
CA CYS A 98 -16.09 -10.82 3.59
C CYS A 98 -16.68 -12.18 3.20
N ALA A 99 -17.60 -12.14 2.25
CA ALA A 99 -18.20 -13.34 1.69
C ALA A 99 -17.15 -14.17 0.93
N PHE A 100 -17.18 -15.47 1.13
CA PHE A 100 -16.33 -16.45 0.45
C PHE A 100 -14.82 -16.25 0.63
N TYR A 101 -14.40 -15.48 1.63
CA TYR A 101 -12.97 -15.35 1.94
C TYR A 101 -12.40 -16.70 2.41
N PRO A 102 -11.32 -17.20 1.77
CA PRO A 102 -10.83 -18.57 2.04
C PRO A 102 -9.82 -18.66 3.20
N GLY A 103 -9.35 -17.50 3.71
CA GLY A 103 -8.20 -17.43 4.60
C GLY A 103 -6.89 -17.21 3.87
N ALA A 104 -5.94 -16.55 4.55
CA ALA A 104 -4.60 -16.29 4.02
C ALA A 104 -3.71 -17.55 4.00
N ALA A 105 -4.06 -18.59 4.75
CA ALA A 105 -3.32 -19.85 4.80
C ALA A 105 -3.39 -20.65 3.48
N GLU A 106 -4.40 -20.39 2.62
CA GLU A 106 -4.67 -21.10 1.39
C GLU A 106 -4.24 -20.27 0.14
N PRO A 107 -2.96 -20.30 -0.31
CA PRO A 107 -2.44 -19.35 -1.28
C PRO A 107 -3.23 -19.30 -2.59
N ALA A 108 -3.51 -20.46 -3.17
CA ALA A 108 -4.21 -20.53 -4.47
C ALA A 108 -5.68 -20.07 -4.36
N ALA A 109 -6.35 -20.36 -3.23
CA ALA A 109 -7.70 -19.91 -2.99
C ALA A 109 -7.75 -18.40 -2.72
N PHE A 110 -6.78 -17.87 -1.96
CA PHE A 110 -6.63 -16.45 -1.69
C PHE A 110 -6.44 -15.63 -2.98
N VAL A 111 -5.50 -16.03 -3.84
CA VAL A 111 -5.26 -15.37 -5.13
C VAL A 111 -6.51 -15.39 -6.02
N ARG A 112 -7.21 -16.52 -6.10
CA ARG A 112 -8.48 -16.61 -6.85
C ARG A 112 -9.55 -15.68 -6.26
N TRP A 113 -9.64 -15.60 -4.94
CA TRP A 113 -10.60 -14.72 -4.27
C TRP A 113 -10.29 -13.25 -4.54
N VAL A 114 -9.01 -12.84 -4.47
CA VAL A 114 -8.57 -11.49 -4.85
C VAL A 114 -8.95 -11.19 -6.30
N ALA A 115 -8.65 -12.09 -7.24
CA ALA A 115 -8.98 -11.93 -8.66
C ALA A 115 -10.49 -11.79 -8.90
N ALA A 116 -11.32 -12.55 -8.17
CA ALA A 116 -12.77 -12.50 -8.29
C ALA A 116 -13.41 -11.20 -7.74
N ASN A 117 -12.72 -10.51 -6.82
CA ASN A 117 -13.18 -9.27 -6.21
C ASN A 117 -12.44 -8.03 -6.74
N ARG A 118 -11.45 -8.21 -7.63
CA ARG A 118 -10.67 -7.13 -8.22
C ARG A 118 -11.51 -6.38 -9.26
N LEU A 119 -11.49 -5.05 -9.16
CA LEU A 119 -12.04 -4.17 -10.17
C LEU A 119 -10.95 -3.75 -11.17
N SER A 120 -11.34 -3.58 -12.43
CA SER A 120 -10.45 -2.97 -13.42
C SER A 120 -10.25 -1.50 -13.09
N VAL A 121 -8.98 -1.07 -13.05
CA VAL A 121 -8.61 0.32 -12.86
C VAL A 121 -8.50 0.97 -14.24
N GLY A 122 -9.37 1.92 -14.53
CA GLY A 122 -9.37 2.61 -15.84
C GLY A 122 -8.31 3.70 -15.93
N PHE A 123 -7.90 4.27 -14.80
CA PHE A 123 -6.91 5.34 -14.74
C PHE A 123 -6.29 5.42 -13.34
N SER A 124 -4.98 5.49 -13.25
CA SER A 124 -4.21 5.74 -12.03
C SER A 124 -3.10 6.74 -12.30
N VAL A 125 -2.86 7.66 -11.36
CA VAL A 125 -1.73 8.59 -11.41
C VAL A 125 -0.90 8.42 -10.17
N ILE A 126 0.39 8.18 -10.37
CA ILE A 126 1.37 8.07 -9.30
C ILE A 126 2.35 9.25 -9.42
N GLY A 127 2.67 9.86 -8.27
CA GLY A 127 3.51 11.06 -8.23
C GLY A 127 4.95 10.85 -8.72
N SER A 128 5.43 9.61 -8.72
CA SER A 128 6.77 9.23 -9.20
C SER A 128 6.64 8.10 -10.22
N PRO A 129 6.13 8.37 -11.44
CA PRO A 129 5.93 7.36 -12.46
C PRO A 129 7.26 6.72 -12.85
N GLY A 130 7.29 5.40 -12.91
CA GLY A 130 8.47 4.64 -13.31
C GLY A 130 9.53 4.43 -12.23
N ALA A 131 9.26 4.83 -10.97
CA ALA A 131 10.15 4.59 -9.84
C ALA A 131 9.48 3.65 -8.81
N THR A 132 10.25 2.69 -8.31
CA THR A 132 9.86 1.84 -7.18
C THR A 132 9.88 2.63 -5.87
N LEU A 133 9.21 2.13 -4.83
CA LEU A 133 9.25 2.74 -3.50
C LEU A 133 10.69 2.82 -2.95
N ALA A 134 11.52 1.81 -3.22
CA ALA A 134 12.93 1.80 -2.82
C ALA A 134 13.74 2.92 -3.49
N GLU A 135 13.52 3.15 -4.80
CA GLU A 135 14.18 4.23 -5.53
C GLU A 135 13.72 5.61 -5.04
N VAL A 136 12.43 5.76 -4.74
CA VAL A 136 11.91 7.00 -4.12
C VAL A 136 12.56 7.24 -2.76
N GLY A 137 12.66 6.20 -1.91
CA GLY A 137 13.34 6.26 -0.61
C GLY A 137 14.80 6.70 -0.77
N ALA A 138 15.56 6.04 -1.63
CA ALA A 138 16.97 6.37 -1.90
C ALA A 138 17.15 7.81 -2.42
N ALA A 139 16.22 8.30 -3.25
CA ALA A 139 16.27 9.69 -3.73
C ALA A 139 15.99 10.71 -2.62
N LEU A 140 15.11 10.38 -1.66
CA LEU A 140 14.84 11.22 -0.49
C LEU A 140 16.03 11.26 0.46
N ASP A 141 16.67 10.11 0.69
CA ASP A 141 17.90 10.03 1.51
C ASP A 141 19.02 10.85 0.88
N LEU A 142 19.27 10.67 -0.42
CA LEU A 142 20.25 11.48 -1.17
C LEU A 142 19.94 12.99 -1.09
N ARG A 143 18.67 13.37 -1.19
CA ARG A 143 18.26 14.76 -1.03
C ARG A 143 18.60 15.30 0.36
N ALA A 144 18.37 14.51 1.41
CA ALA A 144 18.71 14.89 2.78
C ALA A 144 20.22 15.05 2.97
N GLU A 145 21.02 14.12 2.42
CA GLU A 145 22.49 14.21 2.43
C GLU A 145 23.02 15.44 1.70
N ILE A 146 22.48 15.74 0.50
CA ILE A 146 22.82 16.95 -0.25
C ILE A 146 22.48 18.22 0.55
N GLY A 147 21.31 18.23 1.22
CA GLY A 147 20.90 19.34 2.07
C GLY A 147 21.87 19.57 3.23
N ALA A 148 22.22 18.53 3.95
CA ALA A 148 23.19 18.57 5.05
C ALA A 148 24.59 19.02 4.58
N PHE A 149 25.03 18.51 3.43
CA PHE A 149 26.30 18.95 2.82
C PHE A 149 26.27 20.44 2.45
N ALA A 150 25.18 20.91 1.84
CA ALA A 150 25.02 22.31 1.47
C ALA A 150 25.02 23.26 2.67
N GLU A 151 24.36 22.87 3.78
CA GLU A 151 24.38 23.64 5.03
C GLU A 151 25.78 23.71 5.64
N ALA A 152 26.48 22.57 5.72
CA ALA A 152 27.84 22.52 6.21
C ALA A 152 28.79 23.36 5.34
N GLY A 153 28.61 23.29 4.01
CA GLY A 153 29.42 23.98 3.02
C GLY A 153 29.37 25.50 3.12
N GLN A 154 28.28 26.07 3.64
CA GLN A 154 28.17 27.52 3.83
C GLN A 154 29.20 28.12 4.79
N ARG A 155 29.81 27.30 5.64
CA ARG A 155 30.82 27.70 6.62
C ARG A 155 32.25 27.35 6.20
N MET A 156 32.42 26.73 5.03
CA MET A 156 33.69 26.26 4.52
C MET A 156 34.37 27.29 3.59
N THR A 157 35.67 27.33 3.61
CA THR A 157 36.44 28.01 2.55
C THR A 157 36.30 27.23 1.23
N PRO A 158 36.58 27.85 0.07
CA PRO A 158 36.51 27.15 -1.22
C PRO A 158 37.36 25.89 -1.29
N SER A 159 38.52 25.87 -0.65
CA SER A 159 39.43 24.72 -0.61
C SER A 159 38.87 23.57 0.22
N GLU A 160 38.30 23.89 1.41
CA GLU A 160 37.66 22.92 2.28
C GLU A 160 36.42 22.33 1.62
N LEU A 161 35.58 23.16 1.00
CA LEU A 161 34.41 22.72 0.26
C LEU A 161 34.77 21.75 -0.88
N HIS A 162 35.83 22.09 -1.66
CA HIS A 162 36.28 21.22 -2.73
C HIS A 162 36.75 19.85 -2.19
N THR A 163 37.48 19.85 -1.08
CA THR A 163 37.97 18.63 -0.44
C THR A 163 36.83 17.79 0.09
N ALA A 164 35.86 18.41 0.79
CA ALA A 164 34.67 17.76 1.31
C ALA A 164 33.81 17.17 0.19
N TRP A 165 33.60 17.91 -0.91
CA TRP A 165 32.88 17.42 -2.08
C TRP A 165 33.52 16.18 -2.70
N ARG A 166 34.84 16.17 -2.85
CA ARG A 166 35.56 15.00 -3.38
C ARG A 166 35.47 13.78 -2.46
N ALA A 167 35.41 13.97 -1.14
CA ALA A 167 35.20 12.90 -0.18
C ALA A 167 33.77 12.36 -0.28
N TRP A 168 32.78 13.24 -0.26
CA TRP A 168 31.35 12.87 -0.33
C TRP A 168 30.99 12.10 -1.61
N ARG A 169 31.51 12.50 -2.78
CA ARG A 169 31.28 11.77 -4.05
C ARG A 169 31.84 10.35 -4.10
N ARG A 170 32.67 9.93 -3.15
CA ARG A 170 33.31 8.61 -3.12
C ARG A 170 32.71 7.69 -2.07
N ALA A 171 31.89 8.22 -1.19
CA ALA A 171 31.13 7.47 -0.18
C ALA A 171 29.86 6.89 -0.79
#